data_e72d654b7e99e5defaedfa19d8812bf6
#
_entry.id   e72d654b7e99e5defaedfa19d8812bf6
#
_cell.length_a   1.000
_cell.length_b   1.000
_cell.length_c   1.000
_cell.angle_alpha   90.00
_cell.angle_beta   90.00
_cell.angle_gamma   90.00
#
_symmetry.space_group_name_H-M   'P 1'
#
loop_
_entity.id
_entity.type
_entity.pdbx_description
1 polymer ?
#
loop_
_entity_poly.entity_id
_entity_poly.type
_entity_poly.pdbx_seq_one_letter_code
_entity_poly.pdbx_strand_id
1 'polypeptide(L)'
;MEHFARLPEACVAEIISFTSPEDAARSSLERFFVDKRSGKKCYMLGATQIISWGDSTSLQMEWTSPSDSRFSEVAHITSAIFLDIRAKIQTQMLSPATTYAAYLVFRVATRYHGLEAAKATVRFVRDESDSEAEAKASVVHLKSRAYPNYDPMFLRGKIPRWRDDKWMEIEIGEFLTTKGDCNGDEVEARLFDNRQFYAKCGLIVDGVEFRPK
;
A
#
# COMPACT_ATOMS: atom_id res chain seq x y z
N MET A 1 5.52 -29.59 -13.96
CA MET A 1 6.52 -28.80 -14.72
C MET A 1 5.96 -28.04 -15.93
N GLU A 2 4.67 -28.14 -16.24
CA GLU A 2 4.10 -27.51 -17.46
C GLU A 2 3.62 -26.04 -17.27
N HIS A 3 3.58 -25.51 -16.05
CA HIS A 3 3.12 -24.14 -15.84
C HIS A 3 4.18 -23.03 -16.02
N PHE A 4 5.47 -23.38 -16.07
CA PHE A 4 6.54 -22.41 -16.29
C PHE A 4 6.76 -22.04 -17.77
N ALA A 5 6.26 -22.86 -18.70
CA ALA A 5 6.46 -22.66 -20.14
C ALA A 5 5.68 -21.47 -20.75
N ARG A 6 4.88 -20.73 -19.96
CA ARG A 6 4.05 -19.60 -20.43
C ARG A 6 4.48 -18.23 -19.88
N LEU A 7 5.52 -18.16 -19.06
CA LEU A 7 6.04 -16.89 -18.57
C LEU A 7 7.09 -16.35 -19.56
N PRO A 8 7.11 -15.03 -19.84
CA PRO A 8 8.19 -14.39 -20.57
C PRO A 8 9.55 -14.71 -19.93
N GLU A 9 10.59 -14.93 -20.73
CA GLU A 9 11.94 -15.28 -20.25
C GLU A 9 12.48 -14.30 -19.19
N ALA A 10 12.17 -12.99 -19.33
CA ALA A 10 12.52 -11.97 -18.35
C ALA A 10 11.87 -12.22 -16.98
N CYS A 11 10.63 -12.72 -16.93
CA CYS A 11 9.94 -13.06 -15.68
C CYS A 11 10.52 -14.33 -15.05
N VAL A 12 10.95 -15.31 -15.85
CA VAL A 12 11.60 -16.53 -15.36
C VAL A 12 12.98 -16.21 -14.79
N ALA A 13 13.77 -15.36 -15.46
CA ALA A 13 15.08 -14.91 -14.97
C ALA A 13 14.97 -14.14 -13.64
N GLU A 14 13.95 -13.30 -13.48
CA GLU A 14 13.71 -12.53 -12.25
C GLU A 14 13.26 -13.45 -11.09
N ILE A 15 12.41 -14.44 -11.35
CA ILE A 15 12.01 -15.45 -10.35
C ILE A 15 13.19 -16.32 -9.91
N ILE A 16 14.13 -16.64 -10.81
CA ILE A 16 15.31 -17.44 -10.50
C ILE A 16 16.38 -16.64 -9.77
N SER A 17 16.42 -15.31 -9.92
CA SER A 17 17.38 -14.44 -9.21
C SER A 17 17.13 -14.33 -7.70
N PHE A 18 15.96 -14.72 -7.22
CA PHE A 18 15.60 -14.74 -5.79
C PHE A 18 16.12 -15.98 -5.04
N THR A 19 17.36 -16.39 -5.27
CA THR A 19 17.92 -17.60 -4.65
C THR A 19 19.01 -17.36 -3.61
N SER A 20 19.31 -16.09 -3.28
CA SER A 20 20.26 -15.77 -2.21
C SER A 20 19.58 -15.67 -0.83
N PRO A 21 20.34 -15.89 0.27
CA PRO A 21 19.83 -15.64 1.63
C PRO A 21 19.35 -14.19 1.85
N GLU A 22 19.93 -13.23 1.15
CA GLU A 22 19.54 -11.82 1.15
C GLU A 22 18.20 -11.61 0.44
N ASP A 23 17.97 -12.34 -0.67
CA ASP A 23 16.70 -12.33 -1.39
C ASP A 23 15.60 -13.03 -0.59
N ALA A 24 15.91 -14.06 0.18
CA ALA A 24 14.97 -14.71 1.10
C ALA A 24 14.57 -13.79 2.26
N ALA A 25 15.50 -12.98 2.78
CA ALA A 25 15.20 -11.94 3.77
C ALA A 25 14.37 -10.80 3.15
N ARG A 26 14.68 -10.40 1.93
CA ARG A 26 13.91 -9.43 1.16
C ARG A 26 12.51 -9.93 0.84
N SER A 27 12.35 -11.20 0.48
CA SER A 27 11.05 -11.83 0.21
C SER A 27 10.12 -11.90 1.44
N SER A 28 10.66 -11.72 2.65
CA SER A 28 9.85 -11.55 3.86
C SER A 28 9.24 -10.15 4.00
N LEU A 29 9.80 -9.16 3.30
CA LEU A 29 9.40 -7.75 3.36
C LEU A 29 8.63 -7.29 2.12
N GLU A 30 8.95 -7.89 0.96
CA GLU A 30 8.39 -7.56 -0.34
C GLU A 30 7.87 -8.82 -1.04
N ARG A 31 6.81 -8.66 -1.82
CA ARG A 31 6.32 -9.73 -2.71
C ARG A 31 6.22 -9.25 -4.13
N PHE A 32 6.81 -10.03 -5.02
CA PHE A 32 6.68 -9.89 -6.46
C PHE A 32 5.74 -10.97 -7.02
N PHE A 33 4.89 -10.60 -7.95
CA PHE A 33 4.06 -11.52 -8.72
C PHE A 33 3.68 -10.90 -10.07
N VAL A 34 3.16 -11.73 -10.97
CA VAL A 34 2.73 -11.31 -12.31
C VAL A 34 1.21 -11.35 -12.37
N ASP A 35 0.59 -10.27 -12.80
CA ASP A 35 -0.84 -10.26 -13.07
C ASP A 35 -1.19 -11.23 -14.22
N LYS A 36 -2.06 -12.18 -13.92
CA LYS A 36 -2.39 -13.27 -14.87
C LYS A 36 -3.11 -12.78 -16.13
N ARG A 37 -3.75 -11.64 -16.10
CA ARG A 37 -4.52 -11.10 -17.23
C ARG A 37 -3.62 -10.30 -18.17
N SER A 38 -2.82 -9.42 -17.64
CA SER A 38 -2.00 -8.49 -18.41
C SER A 38 -0.56 -8.97 -18.62
N GLY A 39 -0.07 -9.95 -17.85
CA GLY A 39 1.32 -10.36 -17.82
C GLY A 39 2.25 -9.30 -17.23
N LYS A 40 1.71 -8.28 -16.56
CA LYS A 40 2.47 -7.17 -15.99
C LYS A 40 2.94 -7.50 -14.57
N LYS A 41 4.04 -6.87 -14.17
CA LYS A 41 4.63 -6.99 -12.84
C LYS A 41 3.71 -6.37 -11.78
N CYS A 42 3.62 -7.02 -10.62
CA CYS A 42 2.97 -6.50 -9.43
C CYS A 42 3.93 -6.59 -8.26
N TYR A 43 3.88 -5.62 -7.37
CA TYR A 43 4.68 -5.59 -6.15
C TYR A 43 3.81 -5.28 -4.94
N MET A 44 4.14 -5.90 -3.82
CA MET A 44 3.55 -5.58 -2.54
C MET A 44 4.65 -5.38 -1.50
N LEU A 45 4.65 -4.22 -0.86
CA LEU A 45 5.54 -3.86 0.24
C LEU A 45 4.82 -4.16 1.55
N GLY A 46 5.47 -4.90 2.45
CA GLY A 46 4.92 -5.26 3.75
C GLY A 46 4.90 -4.08 4.73
N ALA A 47 4.13 -4.22 5.79
CA ALA A 47 3.93 -3.16 6.80
C ALA A 47 5.25 -2.64 7.40
N THR A 48 6.25 -3.50 7.54
CA THR A 48 7.58 -3.14 8.07
C THR A 48 8.35 -2.15 7.21
N GLN A 49 8.03 -2.05 5.92
CA GLN A 49 8.67 -1.14 4.98
C GLN A 49 7.93 0.18 4.78
N ILE A 50 6.64 0.22 5.11
CA ILE A 50 5.76 1.35 4.78
C ILE A 50 5.34 2.17 6.00
N ILE A 51 5.55 1.65 7.21
CA ILE A 51 5.27 2.37 8.45
C ILE A 51 6.59 2.85 9.03
N SER A 52 6.85 4.13 8.85
CA SER A 52 8.01 4.78 9.44
C SER A 52 7.72 5.15 10.90
N TRP A 53 8.66 4.81 11.78
CA TRP A 53 8.71 5.27 13.16
C TRP A 53 9.15 6.75 13.25
N GLY A 54 8.70 7.63 12.39
CA GLY A 54 9.07 9.05 12.53
C GLY A 54 9.08 9.49 14.00
N ASP A 55 9.73 10.57 14.38
CA ASP A 55 9.91 11.10 15.75
C ASP A 55 8.60 11.29 16.57
N SER A 56 7.53 10.67 16.14
CA SER A 56 6.21 10.74 16.73
C SER A 56 6.11 9.76 17.90
N THR A 57 6.41 10.25 19.09
CA THR A 57 6.04 9.62 20.38
C THR A 57 4.52 9.32 20.48
N SER A 58 3.76 9.62 19.44
CA SER A 58 2.31 9.50 19.34
C SER A 58 1.83 8.25 18.61
N LEU A 59 2.72 7.45 18.02
CA LEU A 59 2.38 6.19 17.35
C LEU A 59 2.73 5.00 18.24
N GLN A 60 1.74 4.24 18.64
CA GLN A 60 1.90 2.95 19.32
C GLN A 60 1.37 1.86 18.40
N MET A 61 2.14 0.82 18.20
CA MET A 61 1.75 -0.34 17.41
C MET A 61 2.36 -1.63 17.95
N GLU A 62 1.73 -2.74 17.60
CA GLU A 62 2.17 -4.09 17.89
C GLU A 62 2.40 -4.83 16.58
N TRP A 63 3.48 -5.58 16.49
CA TRP A 63 3.72 -6.50 15.39
C TRP A 63 3.02 -7.83 15.70
N THR A 64 2.21 -8.30 14.77
CA THR A 64 1.47 -9.57 14.91
C THR A 64 1.67 -10.43 13.68
N SER A 65 1.52 -11.76 13.83
CA SER A 65 1.78 -12.73 12.76
C SER A 65 0.55 -13.56 12.45
N PRO A 66 -0.50 -12.98 11.83
CA PRO A 66 -1.68 -13.75 11.46
C PRO A 66 -1.35 -14.75 10.35
N SER A 67 -1.82 -15.99 10.48
CA SER A 67 -1.54 -17.09 9.54
C SER A 67 -2.08 -16.87 8.13
N ASP A 68 -2.99 -15.92 7.93
CA ASP A 68 -3.59 -15.55 6.65
C ASP A 68 -3.05 -14.24 6.08
N SER A 69 -1.98 -13.67 6.67
CA SER A 69 -1.20 -12.60 6.08
C SER A 69 -0.27 -13.11 4.98
N ARG A 70 0.07 -12.23 4.05
CA ARG A 70 1.09 -12.48 3.04
C ARG A 70 2.51 -12.33 3.57
N PHE A 71 2.67 -11.63 4.68
CA PHE A 71 3.92 -11.34 5.34
C PHE A 71 4.00 -12.02 6.71
N SER A 72 5.21 -12.22 7.18
CA SER A 72 5.46 -12.79 8.51
C SER A 72 4.92 -11.92 9.65
N GLU A 73 4.90 -10.61 9.42
CA GLU A 73 4.45 -9.62 10.39
C GLU A 73 3.56 -8.57 9.75
N VAL A 74 2.54 -8.15 10.47
CA VAL A 74 1.66 -7.05 10.14
C VAL A 74 1.64 -6.05 11.29
N ALA A 75 1.42 -4.77 10.98
CA ALA A 75 1.36 -3.73 11.99
C ALA A 75 -0.06 -3.55 12.50
N HIS A 76 -0.30 -3.76 13.77
CA HIS A 76 -1.53 -3.40 14.47
C HIS A 76 -1.33 -2.04 15.17
N ILE A 77 -1.91 -0.99 14.62
CA ILE A 77 -1.85 0.35 15.20
C ILE A 77 -2.82 0.41 16.39
N THR A 78 -2.26 0.46 17.60
CA THR A 78 -3.01 0.47 18.85
C THR A 78 -3.35 1.88 19.32
N SER A 79 -2.53 2.87 18.97
CA SER A 79 -2.82 4.29 19.18
C SER A 79 -1.98 5.16 18.25
N ALA A 80 -2.61 6.11 17.57
CA ALA A 80 -1.92 7.11 16.75
C ALA A 80 -2.67 8.44 16.80
N ILE A 81 -2.00 9.54 17.12
CA ILE A 81 -2.57 10.88 16.92
C ILE A 81 -2.51 11.23 15.44
N PHE A 82 -1.38 10.95 14.80
CA PHE A 82 -1.17 11.12 13.37
C PHE A 82 -1.00 9.75 12.72
N LEU A 83 -1.70 9.53 11.62
CA LEU A 83 -1.51 8.36 10.77
C LEU A 83 -0.76 8.82 9.52
N ASP A 84 0.37 8.20 9.22
CA ASP A 84 1.13 8.46 8.00
C ASP A 84 1.77 7.14 7.53
N ILE A 85 1.19 6.55 6.50
CA ILE A 85 1.65 5.31 5.87
C ILE A 85 2.19 5.67 4.50
N ARG A 86 3.47 5.37 4.24
CA ARG A 86 4.17 5.72 3.00
C ARG A 86 4.80 4.49 2.38
N ALA A 87 4.41 4.18 1.16
CA ALA A 87 4.99 3.11 0.36
C ALA A 87 5.73 3.72 -0.83
N LYS A 88 7.01 3.42 -0.97
CA LYS A 88 7.85 3.93 -2.06
C LYS A 88 8.34 2.79 -2.95
N ILE A 89 8.25 2.98 -4.25
CA ILE A 89 8.70 2.01 -5.23
C ILE A 89 9.43 2.70 -6.40
N GLN A 90 10.48 2.06 -6.88
CA GLN A 90 11.18 2.50 -8.08
C GLN A 90 10.43 2.03 -9.34
N THR A 91 10.16 2.93 -10.30
CA THR A 91 9.39 2.62 -11.51
C THR A 91 10.04 1.52 -12.36
N GLN A 92 11.37 1.38 -12.29
CA GLN A 92 12.11 0.30 -12.97
C GLN A 92 11.74 -1.11 -12.49
N MET A 93 11.20 -1.24 -11.28
CA MET A 93 10.69 -2.52 -10.74
C MET A 93 9.36 -2.92 -11.39
N LEU A 94 8.67 -1.99 -12.02
CA LEU A 94 7.34 -2.15 -12.62
C LEU A 94 7.44 -2.38 -14.14
N SER A 95 6.32 -2.74 -14.76
CA SER A 95 6.24 -2.83 -16.22
C SER A 95 6.14 -1.44 -16.85
N PRO A 96 6.87 -1.16 -17.93
CA PRO A 96 6.82 0.15 -18.60
C PRO A 96 5.48 0.39 -19.31
N ALA A 97 5.18 1.67 -19.59
CA ALA A 97 3.99 2.12 -20.32
C ALA A 97 2.70 1.49 -19.76
N THR A 98 2.55 1.50 -18.44
CA THR A 98 1.46 0.81 -17.77
C THR A 98 0.88 1.72 -16.69
N THR A 99 -0.45 1.86 -16.68
CA THR A 99 -1.14 2.51 -15.57
C THR A 99 -1.19 1.55 -14.38
N TYR A 100 -0.63 2.00 -13.27
CA TYR A 100 -0.64 1.30 -11.98
C TYR A 100 -1.58 1.98 -11.01
N ALA A 101 -2.16 1.19 -10.11
CA ALA A 101 -2.79 1.68 -8.92
C ALA A 101 -2.11 1.13 -7.67
N ALA A 102 -2.03 1.95 -6.64
CA ALA A 102 -1.55 1.58 -5.31
C ALA A 102 -2.75 1.29 -4.40
N TYR A 103 -2.70 0.17 -3.66
CA TYR A 103 -3.77 -0.26 -2.75
C TYR A 103 -3.21 -0.52 -1.37
N LEU A 104 -3.75 0.14 -0.34
CA LEU A 104 -3.52 -0.29 1.03
C LEU A 104 -4.31 -1.57 1.29
N VAL A 105 -3.63 -2.61 1.79
CA VAL A 105 -4.23 -3.87 2.22
C VAL A 105 -4.23 -3.90 3.74
N PHE A 106 -5.43 -4.04 4.34
CA PHE A 106 -5.61 -3.84 5.77
C PHE A 106 -6.83 -4.60 6.31
N ARG A 107 -6.93 -4.62 7.64
CA ARG A 107 -8.13 -4.98 8.41
C ARG A 107 -8.40 -3.95 9.48
N VAL A 108 -9.62 -3.95 9.97
CA VAL A 108 -10.02 -3.16 11.13
C VAL A 108 -10.30 -4.11 12.28
N ALA A 109 -9.66 -3.88 13.43
CA ALA A 109 -9.86 -4.67 14.63
C ALA A 109 -11.30 -4.53 15.16
N THR A 110 -11.72 -5.43 16.03
CA THR A 110 -13.05 -5.36 16.67
C THR A 110 -13.22 -4.07 17.48
N ARG A 111 -12.14 -3.63 18.14
CA ARG A 111 -12.08 -2.32 18.82
C ARG A 111 -11.26 -1.37 17.97
N TYR A 112 -11.90 -0.33 17.46
CA TYR A 112 -11.28 0.70 16.63
C TYR A 112 -11.89 2.05 16.91
N HIS A 113 -11.14 3.11 16.60
CA HIS A 113 -11.59 4.50 16.68
C HIS A 113 -10.84 5.37 15.68
N GLY A 114 -11.47 6.43 15.18
CA GLY A 114 -10.85 7.47 14.35
C GLY A 114 -10.47 7.01 12.94
N LEU A 115 -11.04 5.91 12.44
CA LEU A 115 -10.74 5.31 11.13
C LEU A 115 -11.83 5.59 10.07
N GLU A 116 -12.68 6.61 10.27
CA GLU A 116 -13.80 6.91 9.37
C GLU A 116 -13.33 7.42 8.02
N ALA A 117 -12.28 8.27 8.02
CA ALA A 117 -11.72 8.82 6.81
C ALA A 117 -10.24 9.15 6.99
N ALA A 118 -9.50 9.06 5.89
CA ALA A 118 -8.12 9.50 5.75
C ALA A 118 -7.96 10.22 4.40
N LYS A 119 -6.81 10.81 4.17
CA LYS A 119 -6.39 11.35 2.88
C LYS A 119 -5.43 10.38 2.20
N ALA A 120 -5.49 10.31 0.87
CA ALA A 120 -4.64 9.44 0.08
C ALA A 120 -4.13 10.17 -1.16
N THR A 121 -2.86 9.93 -1.51
CA THR A 121 -2.21 10.51 -2.68
C THR A 121 -1.14 9.58 -3.23
N VAL A 122 -0.88 9.68 -4.54
CA VAL A 122 0.25 9.06 -5.22
C VAL A 122 0.98 10.15 -6.00
N ARG A 123 2.30 10.18 -5.90
CA ARG A 123 3.14 11.17 -6.59
C ARG A 123 4.45 10.58 -7.07
N PHE A 124 5.05 11.20 -8.06
CA PHE A 124 6.47 11.05 -8.34
C PHE A 124 7.25 11.97 -7.38
N VAL A 125 8.15 11.38 -6.61
CA VAL A 125 8.87 12.10 -5.53
C VAL A 125 9.71 13.26 -6.08
N ARG A 126 10.23 13.10 -7.32
CA ARG A 126 11.02 14.13 -7.98
C ARG A 126 10.20 15.34 -8.43
N ASP A 127 8.95 15.12 -8.84
CA ASP A 127 8.14 16.12 -9.55
C ASP A 127 7.23 16.93 -8.62
N GLU A 128 6.95 16.41 -7.42
CA GLU A 128 5.96 17.00 -6.51
C GLU A 128 6.41 16.91 -5.06
N SER A 129 6.32 18.00 -4.32
CA SER A 129 6.59 18.08 -2.89
C SER A 129 5.47 17.44 -2.05
N ASP A 130 5.75 17.14 -0.77
CA ASP A 130 4.74 16.63 0.17
C ASP A 130 3.54 17.56 0.28
N SER A 131 3.75 18.88 0.38
CA SER A 131 2.68 19.87 0.54
C SER A 131 1.79 19.99 -0.69
N GLU A 132 2.35 19.89 -1.90
CA GLU A 132 1.58 19.89 -3.14
C GLU A 132 0.73 18.63 -3.27
N ALA A 133 1.30 17.46 -2.93
CA ALA A 133 0.59 16.19 -2.92
C ALA A 133 -0.54 16.18 -1.86
N GLU A 134 -0.29 16.73 -0.67
CA GLU A 134 -1.32 16.87 0.37
C GLU A 134 -2.49 17.76 -0.05
N ALA A 135 -2.23 18.81 -0.79
CA ALA A 135 -3.27 19.73 -1.30
C ALA A 135 -4.19 19.04 -2.32
N LYS A 136 -3.67 18.07 -3.07
CA LYS A 136 -4.42 17.29 -4.09
C LYS A 136 -4.98 15.98 -3.57
N ALA A 137 -4.68 15.62 -2.31
CA ALA A 137 -5.04 14.32 -1.75
C ALA A 137 -6.56 14.09 -1.76
N SER A 138 -6.96 12.91 -2.18
CA SER A 138 -8.35 12.45 -2.19
C SER A 138 -8.75 11.91 -0.82
N VAL A 139 -10.05 11.96 -0.49
CA VAL A 139 -10.58 11.33 0.72
C VAL A 139 -10.81 9.84 0.47
N VAL A 140 -10.40 9.02 1.42
CA VAL A 140 -10.66 7.58 1.46
C VAL A 140 -11.28 7.20 2.81
N HIS A 141 -12.15 6.19 2.81
CA HIS A 141 -12.73 5.65 4.02
C HIS A 141 -12.04 4.33 4.38
N LEU A 142 -11.61 4.18 5.63
CA LEU A 142 -11.03 2.93 6.11
C LEU A 142 -12.09 1.97 6.65
N LYS A 143 -13.35 2.36 6.61
CA LYS A 143 -14.49 1.56 7.04
C LYS A 143 -15.57 1.46 5.97
N SER A 144 -16.16 0.29 5.83
CA SER A 144 -17.15 -0.04 4.80
C SER A 144 -18.52 0.67 4.94
N ARG A 145 -18.81 1.33 6.04
CA ARG A 145 -20.07 2.06 6.25
C ARG A 145 -19.80 3.53 6.56
N ALA A 146 -20.23 4.40 5.64
CA ALA A 146 -20.41 5.81 5.94
C ALA A 146 -21.52 5.94 7.02
N TYR A 147 -21.21 6.63 8.10
CA TYR A 147 -22.23 7.00 9.10
C TYR A 147 -23.15 8.07 8.51
N PRO A 148 -24.49 7.95 8.66
CA PRO A 148 -25.44 8.88 8.07
C PRO A 148 -25.39 10.33 8.59
N ASN A 149 -24.58 10.62 9.61
CA ASN A 149 -24.52 11.92 10.27
C ASN A 149 -23.19 12.66 10.04
N TYR A 150 -22.38 12.29 9.04
CA TYR A 150 -21.12 12.96 8.74
C TYR A 150 -21.28 14.05 7.67
N ASP A 151 -20.36 15.03 7.75
CA ASP A 151 -20.19 16.12 6.79
C ASP A 151 -20.26 15.57 5.34
N PRO A 152 -21.06 16.20 4.45
CA PRO A 152 -21.17 15.82 3.04
C PRO A 152 -19.83 15.70 2.31
N MET A 153 -18.78 16.38 2.78
CA MET A 153 -17.42 16.28 2.25
C MET A 153 -16.82 14.87 2.44
N PHE A 154 -17.19 14.15 3.49
CA PHE A 154 -16.76 12.79 3.75
C PHE A 154 -17.57 11.72 3.00
N LEU A 155 -18.71 12.07 2.40
CA LEU A 155 -19.53 11.14 1.63
C LEU A 155 -18.98 10.84 0.22
N ARG A 156 -18.00 11.60 -0.26
CA ARG A 156 -17.43 11.49 -1.62
C ARG A 156 -16.14 10.70 -1.73
N GLY A 157 -15.65 10.10 -0.64
CA GLY A 157 -14.41 9.34 -0.62
C GLY A 157 -14.53 7.96 -1.25
N LYS A 158 -13.38 7.36 -1.64
CA LYS A 158 -13.31 5.96 -2.01
C LYS A 158 -13.61 5.10 -0.79
N ILE A 159 -14.30 3.97 -0.99
CA ILE A 159 -14.64 3.00 0.07
C ILE A 159 -13.81 1.73 -0.12
N PRO A 160 -13.44 1.02 0.97
CA PRO A 160 -12.71 -0.23 0.88
C PRO A 160 -13.59 -1.35 0.33
N ARG A 161 -12.95 -2.32 -0.30
CA ARG A 161 -13.60 -3.56 -0.75
C ARG A 161 -12.94 -4.77 -0.11
N TRP A 162 -13.71 -5.84 0.05
CA TRP A 162 -13.19 -7.11 0.50
C TRP A 162 -12.42 -7.81 -0.61
N ARG A 163 -11.34 -8.47 -0.22
CA ARG A 163 -10.57 -9.39 -1.05
C ARG A 163 -11.01 -10.83 -0.74
N ASP A 164 -10.66 -11.76 -1.62
CA ASP A 164 -10.97 -13.19 -1.44
C ASP A 164 -10.25 -13.81 -0.23
N ASP A 165 -9.14 -13.20 0.20
CA ASP A 165 -8.32 -13.62 1.35
C ASP A 165 -8.79 -13.04 2.70
N LYS A 166 -9.99 -12.46 2.75
CA LYS A 166 -10.58 -11.83 3.95
C LYS A 166 -9.86 -10.56 4.43
N TRP A 167 -8.94 -10.02 3.67
CA TRP A 167 -8.41 -8.69 3.85
C TRP A 167 -9.28 -7.67 3.10
N MET A 168 -9.23 -6.43 3.54
CA MET A 168 -9.80 -5.30 2.80
C MET A 168 -8.69 -4.59 2.01
N GLU A 169 -9.07 -3.92 0.94
CA GLU A 169 -8.19 -3.03 0.22
C GLU A 169 -8.88 -1.70 -0.09
N ILE A 170 -8.10 -0.63 -0.10
CA ILE A 170 -8.51 0.71 -0.54
C ILE A 170 -7.52 1.26 -1.54
N GLU A 171 -8.02 1.75 -2.67
CA GLU A 171 -7.18 2.40 -3.67
C GLU A 171 -6.69 3.76 -3.16
N ILE A 172 -5.36 3.90 -3.02
CA ILE A 172 -4.69 5.14 -2.63
C ILE A 172 -4.71 6.12 -3.81
N GLY A 173 -4.30 5.65 -5.00
CA GLY A 173 -4.26 6.45 -6.22
C GLY A 173 -3.61 5.70 -7.37
N GLU A 174 -3.41 6.39 -8.49
CA GLU A 174 -2.91 5.85 -9.74
C GLU A 174 -1.73 6.67 -10.27
N PHE A 175 -0.89 6.03 -11.08
CA PHE A 175 0.20 6.65 -11.81
C PHE A 175 0.50 5.88 -13.09
N LEU A 176 1.19 6.53 -14.04
CA LEU A 176 1.59 5.93 -15.31
C LEU A 176 3.11 5.78 -15.35
N THR A 177 3.61 4.56 -15.57
CA THR A 177 5.01 4.32 -15.88
C THR A 177 5.29 4.65 -17.34
N THR A 178 6.38 5.35 -17.64
CA THR A 178 6.72 5.74 -19.01
C THR A 178 7.55 4.67 -19.74
N LYS A 179 7.66 4.81 -21.09
CA LYS A 179 8.60 4.01 -21.88
C LYS A 179 9.98 4.65 -21.76
N GLY A 180 10.88 4.03 -21.03
CA GLY A 180 12.27 4.48 -20.97
C GLY A 180 12.69 5.13 -19.66
N ASP A 181 11.94 4.95 -18.57
CA ASP A 181 12.37 5.33 -17.22
C ASP A 181 13.58 4.48 -16.76
N CYS A 182 14.66 4.54 -17.58
CA CYS A 182 15.96 3.94 -17.20
C CYS A 182 16.60 4.63 -16.00
N ASN A 183 16.07 5.77 -15.57
CA ASN A 183 16.59 6.58 -14.46
C ASN A 183 15.91 6.30 -13.11
N GLY A 184 14.95 5.36 -13.05
CA GLY A 184 14.39 4.90 -11.79
C GLY A 184 13.69 6.01 -11.00
N ASP A 185 12.63 6.61 -11.55
CA ASP A 185 11.82 7.54 -10.79
C ASP A 185 11.16 6.83 -9.60
N GLU A 186 11.22 7.46 -8.42
CA GLU A 186 10.56 6.95 -7.22
C GLU A 186 9.11 7.46 -7.18
N VAL A 187 8.18 6.51 -7.02
CA VAL A 187 6.76 6.79 -6.76
C VAL A 187 6.46 6.55 -5.29
N GLU A 188 5.81 7.50 -4.65
CA GLU A 188 5.30 7.40 -3.29
C GLU A 188 3.78 7.31 -3.30
N ALA A 189 3.24 6.24 -2.72
CA ALA A 189 1.83 6.12 -2.35
C ALA A 189 1.70 6.39 -0.85
N ARG A 190 0.88 7.38 -0.48
CA ARG A 190 0.73 7.84 0.90
C ARG A 190 -0.71 7.86 1.32
N LEU A 191 -0.98 7.31 2.51
CA LEU A 191 -2.25 7.42 3.20
C LEU A 191 -1.99 8.08 4.57
N PHE A 192 -2.70 9.18 4.86
CA PHE A 192 -2.44 9.96 6.06
C PHE A 192 -3.70 10.56 6.65
N ASP A 193 -3.67 10.77 7.97
CA ASP A 193 -4.66 11.55 8.71
C ASP A 193 -3.96 12.38 9.80
N ASN A 194 -3.89 13.68 9.58
CA ASN A 194 -3.24 14.65 10.44
C ASN A 194 -4.23 15.39 11.38
N ARG A 195 -5.47 14.93 11.47
CA ARG A 195 -6.45 15.52 12.41
C ARG A 195 -6.07 15.16 13.84
N GLN A 196 -5.77 16.17 14.64
CA GLN A 196 -5.24 16.03 16.01
C GLN A 196 -6.31 15.65 17.05
N PHE A 197 -7.60 15.87 16.74
CA PHE A 197 -8.67 15.79 17.74
C PHE A 197 -9.08 14.37 18.12
N TYR A 198 -8.64 13.35 17.38
CA TYR A 198 -9.04 11.96 17.60
C TYR A 198 -7.85 11.02 17.45
N ALA A 199 -7.55 10.31 18.54
CA ALA A 199 -6.63 9.19 18.46
C ALA A 199 -7.22 8.11 17.53
N LYS A 200 -6.40 7.58 16.62
CA LYS A 200 -6.76 6.48 15.74
C LYS A 200 -6.25 5.18 16.34
N CYS A 201 -7.07 4.14 16.34
CA CYS A 201 -6.65 2.82 16.79
C CYS A 201 -7.40 1.71 16.04
N GLY A 202 -6.82 0.51 16.06
CA GLY A 202 -7.45 -0.69 15.51
C GLY A 202 -7.26 -0.87 14.01
N LEU A 203 -6.34 -0.14 13.37
CA LEU A 203 -5.93 -0.41 11.99
C LEU A 203 -4.85 -1.51 11.99
N ILE A 204 -5.08 -2.58 11.23
CA ILE A 204 -4.12 -3.68 11.04
C ILE A 204 -3.68 -3.63 9.59
N VAL A 205 -2.40 -3.33 9.33
CA VAL A 205 -1.84 -3.11 8.01
C VAL A 205 -1.03 -4.32 7.58
N ASP A 206 -1.41 -4.94 6.45
CA ASP A 206 -0.65 -6.00 5.78
C ASP A 206 0.45 -5.39 4.90
N GLY A 207 0.09 -4.40 4.07
CA GLY A 207 1.04 -3.74 3.19
C GLY A 207 0.38 -2.82 2.16
N VAL A 208 1.18 -2.38 1.20
CA VAL A 208 0.73 -1.64 0.00
C VAL A 208 1.07 -2.41 -1.25
N GLU A 209 0.07 -2.71 -2.06
CA GLU A 209 0.17 -3.44 -3.32
C GLU A 209 0.11 -2.46 -4.51
N PHE A 210 1.10 -2.56 -5.41
CA PHE A 210 1.15 -1.87 -6.70
C PHE A 210 0.82 -2.87 -7.80
N ARG A 211 -0.28 -2.65 -8.53
CA ARG A 211 -0.71 -3.55 -9.61
C ARG A 211 -1.26 -2.78 -10.81
N PRO A 212 -1.17 -3.35 -12.04
CA PRO A 212 -1.74 -2.73 -13.23
C PRO A 212 -3.26 -2.60 -13.11
N LYS A 213 -3.81 -1.60 -13.76
CA LYS A 213 -5.24 -1.36 -13.92
C LYS A 213 -5.83 -2.03 -15.14
#